data_c09c4daaca71a88e6a9b8de66e1b747f
#
_entry.id   c09c4daaca71a88e6a9b8de66e1b747f
#
_cell.length_a   1.000
_cell.length_b   1.000
_cell.length_c   1.000
_cell.angle_alpha   90.00
_cell.angle_beta   90.00
_cell.angle_gamma   90.00
#
_symmetry.space_group_name_H-M   'P 1'
#
loop_
_entity.id
_entity.type
_entity.pdbx_description
1 polymer ?
#
loop_
_entity_poly.entity_id
_entity_poly.type
_entity_poly.pdbx_seq_one_letter_code
_entity_poly.pdbx_strand_id
1 'polypeptide(L)'
;MKITNTKINDTVKEVIGEESIKIIEYLKDKKNVSDFKIAEKVDRDIHEVRNILYRLYNHNLVSYYRKKDRQKGWYISYWTFNKKRIKDLLEKINREK
;
A
#
# COMPACT_ATOMS: atom_id res chain seq x y z
N MET A 1 -2.43 23.93 -8.01
CA MET A 1 -1.68 23.42 -6.84
C MET A 1 -0.85 22.21 -7.25
N LYS A 2 0.43 22.23 -6.92
CA LYS A 2 1.27 21.07 -7.21
C LYS A 2 1.00 19.94 -6.23
N ILE A 3 0.89 18.73 -6.77
CA ILE A 3 0.79 17.53 -5.95
C ILE A 3 2.19 17.14 -5.49
N THR A 4 2.40 17.13 -4.18
CA THR A 4 3.68 16.79 -3.58
C THR A 4 3.58 15.46 -2.83
N ASN A 5 4.73 14.87 -2.51
CA ASN A 5 4.76 13.66 -1.68
C ASN A 5 4.10 13.91 -0.32
N THR A 6 4.29 15.11 0.24
CA THR A 6 3.66 15.51 1.50
C THR A 6 2.13 15.42 1.39
N LYS A 7 1.57 15.88 0.27
CA LYS A 7 0.12 15.83 0.07
C LYS A 7 -0.40 14.41 -0.09
N ILE A 8 0.35 13.55 -0.76
CA ILE A 8 0.02 12.12 -0.85
C ILE A 8 -0.02 11.52 0.56
N ASN A 9 1.01 11.76 1.35
CA ASN A 9 1.12 11.24 2.70
C ASN A 9 -0.02 11.75 3.59
N ASP A 10 -0.35 13.04 3.49
CA ASP A 10 -1.44 13.63 4.26
C ASP A 10 -2.78 12.99 3.92
N THR A 11 -3.06 12.75 2.64
CA THR A 11 -4.27 12.10 2.20
C THR A 11 -4.38 10.67 2.74
N VAL A 12 -3.31 9.91 2.62
CA VAL A 12 -3.26 8.53 3.09
C VAL A 12 -3.36 8.48 4.61
N LYS A 13 -2.67 9.36 5.30
CA LYS A 13 -2.71 9.47 6.75
C LYS A 13 -4.12 9.75 7.26
N GLU A 14 -4.83 10.65 6.59
CA GLU A 14 -6.19 11.03 6.94
C GLU A 14 -7.19 9.88 6.72
N VAL A 15 -7.03 9.14 5.62
CA VAL A 15 -7.99 8.11 5.21
C VAL A 15 -7.68 6.76 5.84
N ILE A 16 -6.42 6.38 5.93
CA ILE A 16 -6.01 5.01 6.26
C ILE A 16 -5.21 4.95 7.56
N GLY A 17 -4.49 6.01 7.88
CA GLY A 17 -3.66 6.09 9.07
C GLY A 17 -2.20 6.30 8.77
N GLU A 18 -1.49 6.76 9.78
CA GLU A 18 -0.09 7.17 9.68
C GLU A 18 0.85 6.01 9.34
N GLU A 19 0.53 4.84 9.85
CA GLU A 19 1.36 3.64 9.69
C GLU A 19 1.43 3.16 8.24
N SER A 20 0.40 3.45 7.46
CA SER A 20 0.35 3.07 6.05
C SER A 20 1.38 3.80 5.19
N ILE A 21 1.84 4.97 5.64
CA ILE A 21 2.83 5.77 4.90
C ILE A 21 4.12 4.99 4.69
N LYS A 22 4.61 4.31 5.71
CA LYS A 22 5.82 3.50 5.61
C LYS A 22 5.70 2.39 4.59
N ILE A 23 4.54 1.76 4.56
CA ILE A 23 4.26 0.68 3.62
C ILE A 23 4.22 1.22 2.19
N ILE A 24 3.55 2.35 1.98
CA ILE A 24 3.46 2.98 0.66
C ILE A 24 4.84 3.40 0.17
N GLU A 25 5.64 4.04 1.00
CA GLU A 25 6.99 4.46 0.64
C GLU A 25 7.86 3.28 0.23
N TYR A 26 7.71 2.16 0.90
CA TYR A 26 8.43 0.95 0.54
C TYR A 26 7.93 0.36 -0.78
N LEU A 27 6.60 0.32 -1.00
CA LEU A 27 6.00 -0.34 -2.16
C LEU A 27 6.02 0.49 -3.44
N LYS A 28 6.07 1.80 -3.36
CA LYS A 28 5.84 2.69 -4.52
C LYS A 28 6.74 2.41 -5.72
N ASP A 29 7.93 1.88 -5.50
CA ASP A 29 8.90 1.58 -6.56
C ASP A 29 9.10 0.08 -6.77
N LYS A 30 8.24 -0.74 -6.18
CA LYS A 30 8.38 -2.19 -6.22
C LYS A 30 7.11 -2.86 -6.73
N LYS A 31 7.26 -4.09 -7.21
CA LYS A 31 6.14 -4.91 -7.68
C LYS A 31 6.20 -6.28 -7.04
N ASN A 32 5.03 -6.86 -6.77
CA ASN A 32 4.90 -8.24 -6.32
C ASN A 32 5.72 -8.54 -5.07
N VAL A 33 5.60 -7.70 -4.04
CA VAL A 33 6.30 -7.87 -2.78
C VAL A 33 5.42 -8.64 -1.80
N SER A 34 5.96 -9.70 -1.20
CA SER A 34 5.20 -10.50 -0.23
C SER A 34 4.91 -9.69 1.03
N ASP A 35 3.79 -10.00 1.69
CA ASP A 35 3.43 -9.37 2.95
C ASP A 35 4.48 -9.62 4.04
N PHE A 36 5.12 -10.79 4.04
CA PHE A 36 6.23 -11.09 4.95
C PHE A 36 7.41 -10.14 4.73
N LYS A 37 7.73 -9.86 3.47
CA LYS A 37 8.82 -8.94 3.14
C LYS A 37 8.49 -7.52 3.57
N ILE A 38 7.26 -7.09 3.35
CA ILE A 38 6.79 -5.77 3.77
C ILE A 38 6.90 -5.63 5.29
N ALA A 39 6.41 -6.63 6.03
CA ALA A 39 6.45 -6.62 7.49
C ALA A 39 7.88 -6.53 8.01
N GLU A 40 8.81 -7.26 7.40
CA GLU A 40 10.22 -7.21 7.74
C GLU A 40 10.81 -5.82 7.52
N LYS A 41 10.52 -5.22 6.36
CA LYS A 41 11.10 -3.92 5.99
C LYS A 41 10.53 -2.75 6.77
N VAL A 42 9.27 -2.80 7.15
CA VAL A 42 8.67 -1.74 7.97
C VAL A 42 8.76 -2.03 9.46
N ASP A 43 9.33 -3.17 9.82
CA ASP A 43 9.54 -3.60 11.21
C ASP A 43 8.23 -3.61 12.02
N ARG A 44 7.21 -4.27 11.47
CA ARG A 44 5.88 -4.37 12.08
C ARG A 44 5.40 -5.81 12.04
N ASP A 45 4.46 -6.13 12.92
CA ASP A 45 3.81 -7.42 12.95
C ASP A 45 3.08 -7.71 11.64
N ILE A 46 3.15 -8.96 11.18
CA ILE A 46 2.55 -9.36 9.91
C ILE A 46 1.03 -9.15 9.89
N HIS A 47 0.36 -9.36 11.00
CA HIS A 47 -1.10 -9.17 11.08
C HIS A 47 -1.48 -7.70 10.96
N GLU A 48 -0.70 -6.83 11.57
CA GLU A 48 -0.87 -5.39 11.47
C GLU A 48 -0.65 -4.92 10.05
N VAL A 49 0.43 -5.40 9.40
CA VAL A 49 0.74 -5.07 8.02
C VAL A 49 -0.37 -5.52 7.08
N ARG A 50 -0.88 -6.75 7.26
CA ARG A 50 -1.99 -7.25 6.45
C ARG A 50 -3.25 -6.40 6.60
N ASN A 51 -3.58 -5.98 7.80
CA ASN A 51 -4.73 -5.11 8.04
C ASN A 51 -4.62 -3.80 7.28
N ILE A 52 -3.43 -3.19 7.32
CA ILE A 52 -3.18 -1.95 6.59
C ILE A 52 -3.26 -2.17 5.09
N LEU A 53 -2.66 -3.25 4.59
CA LEU A 53 -2.69 -3.59 3.17
C LEU A 53 -4.12 -3.82 2.67
N TYR A 54 -4.97 -4.47 3.45
CA TYR A 54 -6.38 -4.66 3.09
C TYR A 54 -7.14 -3.35 3.05
N ARG A 55 -6.84 -2.42 3.95
CA ARG A 55 -7.42 -1.07 3.89
C ARG A 55 -7.00 -0.34 2.64
N LEU A 56 -5.72 -0.40 2.29
CA LEU A 56 -5.20 0.17 1.04
C LEU A 56 -5.88 -0.46 -0.17
N TYR A 57 -6.08 -1.76 -0.14
CA TYR A 57 -6.76 -2.49 -1.20
C TYR A 57 -8.21 -2.02 -1.35
N ASN A 58 -8.91 -1.80 -0.25
CA ASN A 58 -10.29 -1.32 -0.26
C ASN A 58 -10.42 0.06 -0.89
N HIS A 59 -9.37 0.86 -0.83
CA HIS A 59 -9.29 2.17 -1.50
C HIS A 59 -8.68 2.10 -2.89
N ASN A 60 -8.45 0.89 -3.41
CA ASN A 60 -7.85 0.65 -4.72
C ASN A 60 -6.44 1.21 -4.89
N LEU A 61 -5.72 1.39 -3.78
CA LEU A 61 -4.35 1.92 -3.80
C LEU A 61 -3.30 0.85 -4.02
N VAL A 62 -3.63 -0.40 -3.73
CA VAL A 62 -2.77 -1.54 -3.99
C VAL A 62 -3.58 -2.66 -4.62
N SER A 63 -2.90 -3.54 -5.33
CA SER A 63 -3.47 -4.79 -5.81
C SER A 63 -2.63 -5.94 -5.28
N TYR A 64 -3.20 -7.13 -5.29
CA TYR A 64 -2.46 -8.30 -4.84
C TYR A 64 -2.93 -9.56 -5.55
N TYR A 65 -2.07 -10.57 -5.53
CA TYR A 65 -2.44 -11.93 -5.90
C TYR A 65 -1.87 -12.91 -4.89
N ARG A 66 -2.47 -14.07 -4.79
CA ARG A 66 -2.04 -15.12 -3.87
C ARG A 66 -1.45 -16.28 -4.65
N LYS A 67 -0.32 -16.76 -4.18
CA LYS A 67 0.34 -17.90 -4.80
C LYS A 67 0.72 -18.91 -3.71
N LYS A 68 0.49 -20.19 -3.96
CA LYS A 68 0.86 -21.23 -3.03
C LYS A 68 2.37 -21.46 -3.07
N ASP A 69 2.99 -21.39 -1.90
CA ASP A 69 4.40 -21.75 -1.74
C ASP A 69 4.48 -23.26 -1.54
N ARG A 70 5.09 -23.96 -2.48
CA ARG A 70 5.17 -25.42 -2.44
C ARG A 70 6.02 -25.94 -1.30
N GLN A 71 7.03 -25.17 -0.90
CA GLN A 71 7.92 -25.56 0.18
C GLN A 71 7.27 -25.38 1.56
N LYS A 72 6.58 -24.27 1.73
CA LYS A 72 5.95 -23.92 3.00
C LYS A 72 4.53 -24.46 3.16
N GLY A 73 3.90 -24.81 2.06
CA GLY A 73 2.55 -25.40 2.09
C GLY A 73 1.41 -24.43 2.31
N TRP A 74 1.65 -23.13 2.30
CA TRP A 74 0.60 -22.12 2.45
C TRP A 74 0.65 -21.09 1.35
N TYR A 75 -0.39 -20.25 1.28
CA TYR A 75 -0.48 -19.18 0.30
C TYR A 75 0.23 -17.92 0.79
N ILE A 76 0.93 -17.25 -0.12
CA ILE A 76 1.59 -15.98 0.14
C ILE A 76 0.94 -14.93 -0.74
N SER A 77 0.60 -13.79 -0.17
CA SER A 77 0.05 -12.65 -0.91
C SER A 77 1.17 -11.74 -1.37
N TYR A 78 1.16 -11.39 -2.65
CA TYR A 78 2.14 -10.49 -3.26
C TYR A 78 1.44 -9.19 -3.64
N TRP A 79 1.99 -8.08 -3.18
CA TRP A 79 1.34 -6.77 -3.25
C TRP A 79 2.07 -5.84 -4.20
N THR A 80 1.31 -5.04 -4.95
CA THR A 80 1.85 -4.04 -5.86
C THR A 80 1.11 -2.73 -5.63
N PHE A 81 1.86 -1.64 -5.45
CA PHE A 81 1.27 -0.32 -5.30
C PHE A 81 0.73 0.19 -6.64
N ASN A 82 -0.48 0.69 -6.63
CA ASN A 82 -1.15 1.16 -7.84
C ASN A 82 -0.92 2.67 -8.01
N LYS A 83 0.21 3.02 -8.63
CA LYS A 83 0.61 4.42 -8.83
C LYS A 83 -0.44 5.22 -9.59
N LYS A 84 -1.06 4.62 -10.58
CA LYS A 84 -2.07 5.28 -11.40
C LYS A 84 -3.29 5.69 -10.56
N ARG A 85 -3.69 4.82 -9.65
CA ARG A 85 -4.85 5.06 -8.79
C ARG A 85 -4.61 6.20 -7.81
N ILE A 86 -3.44 6.25 -7.21
CA ILE A 86 -3.12 7.33 -6.28
C ILE A 86 -3.06 8.67 -7.01
N LYS A 87 -2.54 8.68 -8.23
CA LYS A 87 -2.50 9.87 -9.07
C LYS A 87 -3.91 10.36 -9.38
N ASP A 88 -4.80 9.46 -9.78
CA ASP A 88 -6.19 9.79 -10.06
C ASP A 88 -6.90 10.36 -8.83
N LEU A 89 -6.66 9.77 -7.66
CA LEU A 89 -7.23 10.23 -6.40
C LEU A 89 -6.78 11.66 -6.08
N LEU A 90 -5.51 11.95 -6.27
CA LEU A 90 -4.95 13.27 -6.01
C LEU A 90 -5.48 14.31 -6.97
N GLU A 91 -5.65 13.95 -8.23
CA GLU A 91 -6.24 14.84 -9.24
C GLU A 91 -7.69 15.18 -8.88
N LYS A 92 -8.44 14.18 -8.43
CA LYS A 92 -9.82 14.37 -7.98
C LYS A 92 -9.90 15.32 -6.80
N ILE A 93 -9.03 15.18 -5.82
CA ILE A 93 -8.97 16.06 -4.65
C ILE A 93 -8.66 17.48 -5.08
N ASN A 94 -7.71 17.66 -6.01
CA ASN A 94 -7.37 18.99 -6.52
C ASN A 94 -8.54 19.66 -7.25
N ARG A 95 -9.35 18.90 -7.95
CA ARG A 95 -10.53 19.46 -8.65
C ARG A 95 -11.61 19.94 -7.69
N GLU A 96 -11.72 19.32 -6.54
CA GLU A 96 -12.72 19.66 -5.52
C GLU A 96 -12.34 20.91 -4.71
N LYS A 97 -11.13 21.38 -4.88
CA LYS A 97 -10.66 22.62 -4.27
C LYS A 97 -10.77 23.79 -5.24
#